data_2cbf248a2ab8e77278ff5549033875fc
#
_entry.id   2cbf248a2ab8e77278ff5549033875fc
#
_cell.length_a   1.000
_cell.length_b   1.000
_cell.length_c   1.000
_cell.angle_alpha   90.00
_cell.angle_beta   90.00
_cell.angle_gamma   90.00
#
_symmetry.space_group_name_H-M   'P 1'
#
loop_
_entity.id
_entity.type
_entity.pdbx_description
1 polymer ?
#
loop_
_entity_poly.entity_id
_entity_poly.type
_entity_poly.pdbx_seq_one_letter_code
_entity_poly.pdbx_strand_id
1 'polypeptide(L)'
;MTEPIEVWMAQLKVPYKIVSIKFEDLKSEPFVSLNPNGRAPAIKDPNTDLVLWESGAIISYLIEQYDTAHVLSYDTLKEKQLCNQWLHFQMSGQGPYFGQAGWFTVLHQEKLPSAIERYRAEIKRILGVLEKRLEGRQWLVGDKMTYADLAWAPWNDRVDVLLSCPPEEKFEGFPAVKAWHDRVTSRPSWKKAMEERARLMDEQGLTWTGMPKGIQSLAEYQEIIDAKKGGS
;
A
#
# COMPACT_ATOMS: atom_id res chain seq x y z
N MET A 1 0.35 -6.55 -5.00
CA MET A 1 -0.23 -5.19 -4.97
C MET A 1 0.80 -4.31 -4.30
N THR A 2 1.47 -3.46 -5.06
CA THR A 2 2.57 -2.62 -4.57
C THR A 2 2.02 -1.36 -3.93
N GLU A 3 2.54 -1.00 -2.78
CA GLU A 3 2.41 0.36 -2.28
C GLU A 3 3.13 1.29 -3.26
N PRO A 4 2.53 2.40 -3.64
CA PRO A 4 3.13 3.32 -4.60
C PRO A 4 4.27 4.11 -3.92
N ILE A 5 5.45 3.48 -3.83
CA ILE A 5 6.68 4.13 -3.30
C ILE A 5 6.98 5.41 -4.07
N GLU A 6 6.51 5.52 -5.31
CA GLU A 6 6.60 6.69 -6.17
C GLU A 6 6.06 7.97 -5.53
N VAL A 7 5.07 7.84 -4.62
CA VAL A 7 4.52 9.02 -3.93
C VAL A 7 5.58 9.67 -3.05
N TRP A 8 6.36 8.87 -2.30
CA TRP A 8 7.46 9.39 -1.47
C TRP A 8 8.59 9.95 -2.34
N MET A 9 8.99 9.21 -3.38
CA MET A 9 10.02 9.69 -4.33
C MET A 9 9.63 11.04 -4.93
N ALA A 10 8.36 11.18 -5.36
CA ALA A 10 7.87 12.44 -5.93
C ALA A 10 7.82 13.58 -4.89
N GLN A 11 7.43 13.29 -3.63
CA GLN A 11 7.42 14.29 -2.56
C GLN A 11 8.84 14.75 -2.20
N LEU A 12 9.81 13.83 -2.19
CA LEU A 12 11.20 14.10 -1.88
C LEU A 12 11.99 14.59 -3.11
N LYS A 13 11.36 14.66 -4.29
CA LYS A 13 12.00 15.03 -5.57
C LYS A 13 13.20 14.12 -5.93
N VAL A 14 13.15 12.85 -5.52
CA VAL A 14 14.16 11.85 -5.86
C VAL A 14 13.84 11.29 -7.24
N PRO A 15 14.80 11.31 -8.20
CA PRO A 15 14.62 10.65 -9.49
C PRO A 15 14.47 9.13 -9.30
N TYR A 16 13.56 8.51 -10.04
CA TYR A 16 13.34 7.06 -9.97
C TYR A 16 12.96 6.48 -11.33
N LYS A 17 13.17 5.18 -11.45
CA LYS A 17 12.68 4.37 -12.57
C LYS A 17 11.84 3.22 -12.01
N ILE A 18 10.64 3.03 -12.55
CA ILE A 18 9.80 1.88 -12.21
C ILE A 18 10.22 0.70 -13.10
N VAL A 19 10.42 -0.44 -12.47
CA VAL A 19 10.56 -1.74 -13.14
C VAL A 19 9.35 -2.56 -12.77
N SER A 20 8.42 -2.70 -13.70
CA SER A 20 7.21 -3.47 -13.50
C SER A 20 7.51 -4.97 -13.60
N ILE A 21 6.99 -5.75 -12.65
CA ILE A 21 7.19 -7.20 -12.58
C ILE A 21 5.82 -7.85 -12.56
N LYS A 22 5.65 -8.90 -13.35
CA LYS A 22 4.42 -9.69 -13.34
C LYS A 22 4.28 -10.46 -12.04
N PHE A 23 3.03 -10.71 -11.63
CA PHE A 23 2.75 -11.44 -10.39
C PHE A 23 3.38 -12.84 -10.38
N GLU A 24 3.39 -13.53 -11.51
CA GLU A 24 3.99 -14.85 -11.69
C GLU A 24 5.51 -14.87 -11.51
N ASP A 25 6.19 -13.74 -11.79
CA ASP A 25 7.66 -13.60 -11.72
C ASP A 25 8.17 -13.21 -10.33
N LEU A 26 7.28 -12.82 -9.41
CA LEU A 26 7.67 -12.40 -8.05
C LEU A 26 8.36 -13.49 -7.22
N LYS A 27 8.15 -14.75 -7.57
CA LYS A 27 8.71 -15.93 -6.88
C LYS A 27 9.89 -16.57 -7.64
N SER A 28 10.40 -15.91 -8.68
CA SER A 28 11.46 -16.40 -9.54
C SER A 28 12.62 -15.42 -9.64
N GLU A 29 13.74 -15.90 -10.15
CA GLU A 29 14.88 -15.04 -10.52
C GLU A 29 14.46 -14.13 -11.71
N PRO A 30 14.99 -12.90 -11.78
CA PRO A 30 15.99 -12.32 -10.87
C PRO A 30 15.40 -11.64 -9.62
N PHE A 31 14.08 -11.63 -9.41
CA PHE A 31 13.46 -10.85 -8.35
C PHE A 31 13.72 -11.41 -6.95
N VAL A 32 13.76 -12.74 -6.77
CA VAL A 32 14.03 -13.34 -5.45
C VAL A 32 15.45 -13.07 -4.94
N SER A 33 16.42 -12.80 -5.84
CA SER A 33 17.75 -12.31 -5.46
C SER A 33 17.72 -10.89 -4.88
N LEU A 34 16.72 -10.08 -5.24
CA LEU A 34 16.53 -8.73 -4.68
C LEU A 34 15.68 -8.78 -3.40
N ASN A 35 14.66 -9.63 -3.40
CA ASN A 35 13.74 -9.82 -2.27
C ASN A 35 13.42 -11.31 -2.07
N PRO A 36 14.06 -11.98 -1.11
CA PRO A 36 13.84 -13.41 -0.84
C PRO A 36 12.42 -13.72 -0.37
N ASN A 37 11.65 -12.73 0.12
CA ASN A 37 10.24 -12.89 0.43
C ASN A 37 9.37 -13.01 -0.82
N GLY A 38 9.88 -12.61 -2.00
CA GLY A 38 9.15 -12.67 -3.26
C GLY A 38 7.87 -11.87 -3.24
N ARG A 39 7.92 -10.67 -2.70
CA ARG A 39 6.82 -9.68 -2.67
C ARG A 39 7.34 -8.30 -3.07
N ALA A 40 6.55 -7.56 -3.82
CA ALA A 40 6.82 -6.16 -4.06
C ALA A 40 6.28 -5.31 -2.89
N PRO A 41 6.91 -4.14 -2.59
CA PRO A 41 7.99 -3.51 -3.33
C PRO A 41 9.39 -4.00 -2.95
N ALA A 42 10.35 -3.76 -3.85
CA ALA A 42 11.77 -3.73 -3.58
C ALA A 42 12.39 -2.52 -4.29
N ILE A 43 13.43 -1.94 -3.74
CA ILE A 43 14.20 -0.86 -4.37
C ILE A 43 15.68 -1.24 -4.47
N LYS A 44 16.35 -0.68 -5.46
CA LYS A 44 17.82 -0.60 -5.54
C LYS A 44 18.21 0.85 -5.67
N ASP A 45 19.02 1.34 -4.74
CA ASP A 45 19.56 2.68 -4.77
C ASP A 45 21.03 2.65 -5.22
N PRO A 46 21.33 3.15 -6.43
CA PRO A 46 22.70 3.15 -6.95
C PRO A 46 23.62 4.15 -6.22
N ASN A 47 23.06 5.14 -5.50
CA ASN A 47 23.89 6.13 -4.79
C ASN A 47 24.55 5.53 -3.53
N THR A 48 23.92 4.52 -2.95
CA THR A 48 24.41 3.86 -1.72
C THR A 48 24.71 2.38 -1.92
N ASP A 49 24.48 1.86 -3.14
CA ASP A 49 24.53 0.43 -3.50
C ASP A 49 23.65 -0.47 -2.60
N LEU A 50 22.55 0.11 -2.11
CA LEU A 50 21.65 -0.57 -1.18
C LEU A 50 20.46 -1.18 -1.93
N VAL A 51 20.15 -2.43 -1.59
CA VAL A 51 18.91 -3.11 -2.00
C VAL A 51 18.03 -3.29 -0.77
N LEU A 52 16.79 -2.82 -0.82
CA LEU A 52 15.84 -2.92 0.27
C LEU A 52 14.49 -3.46 -0.20
N TRP A 53 13.86 -4.19 0.66
CA TRP A 53 12.47 -4.63 0.58
C TRP A 53 11.79 -4.39 1.93
N GLU A 54 10.47 -4.65 2.06
CA GLU A 54 9.56 -4.16 3.09
C GLU A 54 9.30 -2.65 2.96
N SER A 55 8.04 -2.29 2.69
CA SER A 55 7.66 -0.88 2.44
C SER A 55 8.00 0.04 3.61
N GLY A 56 7.87 -0.43 4.85
CA GLY A 56 8.25 0.35 6.04
C GLY A 56 9.76 0.62 6.10
N ALA A 57 10.60 -0.36 5.78
CA ALA A 57 12.04 -0.18 5.72
C ALA A 57 12.45 0.77 4.59
N ILE A 58 11.82 0.62 3.42
CA ILE A 58 12.03 1.51 2.27
C ILE A 58 11.66 2.95 2.64
N ILE A 59 10.50 3.17 3.26
CA ILE A 59 10.05 4.50 3.68
C ILE A 59 11.05 5.11 4.66
N SER A 60 11.44 4.37 5.70
CA SER A 60 12.41 4.85 6.69
C SER A 60 13.74 5.24 6.05
N TYR A 61 14.25 4.39 5.15
CA TYR A 61 15.47 4.68 4.40
C TYR A 61 15.35 5.95 3.54
N LEU A 62 14.26 6.11 2.78
CA LEU A 62 14.05 7.28 1.95
C LEU A 62 13.99 8.58 2.77
N ILE A 63 13.38 8.52 3.94
CA ILE A 63 13.31 9.66 4.86
C ILE A 63 14.70 9.99 5.43
N GLU A 64 15.43 8.99 5.90
CA GLU A 64 16.77 9.21 6.48
C GLU A 64 17.76 9.71 5.44
N GLN A 65 17.72 9.16 4.24
CA GLN A 65 18.69 9.47 3.18
C GLN A 65 18.37 10.75 2.42
N TYR A 66 17.07 11.04 2.16
CA TYR A 66 16.67 12.05 1.19
C TYR A 66 15.82 13.19 1.75
N ASP A 67 15.19 13.04 2.93
CA ASP A 67 14.38 14.12 3.53
C ASP A 67 15.21 15.06 4.42
N THR A 68 16.31 15.55 3.88
CA THR A 68 17.25 16.44 4.59
C THR A 68 16.63 17.76 5.02
N ALA A 69 15.57 18.19 4.35
CA ALA A 69 14.81 19.41 4.68
C ALA A 69 13.60 19.13 5.59
N HIS A 70 13.44 17.91 6.06
CA HIS A 70 12.34 17.49 6.92
C HIS A 70 10.96 17.84 6.37
N VAL A 71 10.75 17.66 5.05
CA VAL A 71 9.48 17.94 4.36
C VAL A 71 8.39 16.96 4.80
N LEU A 72 8.77 15.68 4.99
CA LEU A 72 7.88 14.57 5.39
C LEU A 72 8.22 14.03 6.79
N SER A 73 9.15 14.63 7.49
CA SER A 73 9.60 14.20 8.81
C SER A 73 9.77 15.38 9.75
N TYR A 74 10.11 15.09 10.99
CA TYR A 74 10.52 16.07 12.01
C TYR A 74 11.95 15.77 12.44
N ASP A 75 12.67 16.78 12.93
CA ASP A 75 14.04 16.61 13.40
C ASP A 75 14.12 16.12 14.85
N THR A 76 13.13 16.40 15.66
CA THR A 76 13.16 16.04 17.08
C THR A 76 12.92 14.55 17.29
N LEU A 77 13.55 13.98 18.33
CA LEU A 77 13.38 12.57 18.71
C LEU A 77 11.91 12.23 18.97
N LYS A 78 11.18 13.12 19.64
CA LYS A 78 9.79 12.89 20.02
C LYS A 78 8.91 12.67 18.80
N GLU A 79 8.92 13.60 17.84
CA GLU A 79 8.08 13.51 16.65
C GLU A 79 8.53 12.36 15.74
N LYS A 80 9.84 12.10 15.62
CA LYS A 80 10.36 10.92 14.90
C LYS A 80 9.77 9.62 15.47
N GLN A 81 9.79 9.45 16.79
CA GLN A 81 9.25 8.23 17.41
C GLN A 81 7.73 8.13 17.30
N LEU A 82 7.01 9.25 17.34
CA LEU A 82 5.58 9.26 17.09
C LEU A 82 5.26 8.88 15.63
N CYS A 83 6.02 9.37 14.66
CA CYS A 83 5.86 8.95 13.26
C CYS A 83 6.17 7.46 13.08
N ASN A 84 7.25 6.95 13.69
CA ASN A 84 7.60 5.54 13.68
C ASN A 84 6.51 4.67 14.32
N GLN A 85 5.91 5.11 15.43
CA GLN A 85 4.79 4.41 16.05
C GLN A 85 3.63 4.22 15.06
N TRP A 86 3.26 5.25 14.31
CA TRP A 86 2.19 5.17 13.32
C TRP A 86 2.59 4.34 12.10
N LEU A 87 3.85 4.42 11.66
CA LEU A 87 4.36 3.56 10.59
C LEU A 87 4.35 2.08 11.01
N HIS A 88 4.83 1.77 12.22
CA HIS A 88 4.80 0.39 12.73
C HIS A 88 3.38 -0.13 12.92
N PHE A 89 2.44 0.71 13.36
CA PHE A 89 1.03 0.31 13.45
C PHE A 89 0.42 0.06 12.06
N GLN A 90 0.81 0.84 11.05
CA GLN A 90 0.42 0.57 9.67
C GLN A 90 0.95 -0.79 9.20
N MET A 91 2.24 -1.08 9.42
CA MET A 91 2.89 -2.31 8.99
C MET A 91 2.39 -3.56 9.74
N SER A 92 2.11 -3.45 11.03
CA SER A 92 1.70 -4.59 11.87
C SER A 92 0.19 -4.78 11.94
N GLY A 93 -0.57 -3.72 11.74
CA GLY A 93 -2.03 -3.71 11.85
C GLY A 93 -2.72 -3.57 10.50
N GLN A 94 -2.60 -2.42 9.85
CA GLN A 94 -3.33 -2.17 8.61
C GLN A 94 -2.93 -3.15 7.51
N GLY A 95 -1.66 -3.23 7.16
CA GLY A 95 -1.19 -4.06 6.04
C GLY A 95 -1.65 -5.51 6.14
N PRO A 96 -1.36 -6.23 7.23
CA PRO A 96 -1.77 -7.62 7.38
C PRO A 96 -3.28 -7.84 7.39
N TYR A 97 -4.04 -7.06 8.16
CA TYR A 97 -5.48 -7.29 8.28
C TYR A 97 -6.25 -6.88 7.02
N PHE A 98 -5.88 -5.78 6.39
CA PHE A 98 -6.47 -5.36 5.12
C PHE A 98 -6.08 -6.32 3.99
N GLY A 99 -4.84 -6.85 4.01
CA GLY A 99 -4.39 -7.87 3.08
C GLY A 99 -5.19 -9.16 3.21
N GLN A 100 -5.44 -9.65 4.43
CA GLN A 100 -6.28 -10.83 4.67
C GLN A 100 -7.74 -10.55 4.32
N ALA A 101 -8.28 -9.38 4.62
CA ALA A 101 -9.62 -9.01 4.17
C ALA A 101 -9.74 -9.09 2.64
N GLY A 102 -8.74 -8.55 1.92
CA GLY A 102 -8.68 -8.64 0.46
C GLY A 102 -8.58 -10.08 -0.04
N TRP A 103 -7.77 -10.90 0.61
CA TRP A 103 -7.64 -12.32 0.28
C TRP A 103 -8.99 -13.04 0.36
N PHE A 104 -9.65 -13.00 1.51
CA PHE A 104 -10.92 -13.71 1.70
C PHE A 104 -12.12 -13.10 0.97
N THR A 105 -12.10 -11.79 0.71
CA THR A 105 -13.18 -11.13 -0.03
C THR A 105 -13.07 -11.32 -1.54
N VAL A 106 -11.84 -11.26 -2.08
CA VAL A 106 -11.62 -11.20 -3.54
C VAL A 106 -10.98 -12.48 -4.09
N LEU A 107 -9.91 -12.97 -3.46
CA LEU A 107 -9.03 -13.97 -4.06
C LEU A 107 -9.36 -15.42 -3.65
N HIS A 108 -9.82 -15.64 -2.43
CA HIS A 108 -10.08 -16.98 -1.93
C HIS A 108 -11.23 -17.64 -2.70
N GLN A 109 -11.03 -18.88 -3.14
CA GLN A 109 -12.01 -19.62 -3.94
C GLN A 109 -13.31 -19.84 -3.18
N GLU A 110 -13.17 -20.29 -1.93
CA GLU A 110 -14.29 -20.57 -1.05
C GLU A 110 -14.67 -19.31 -0.27
N LYS A 111 -15.95 -18.94 -0.29
CA LYS A 111 -16.43 -17.82 0.54
C LYS A 111 -16.60 -18.30 1.98
N LEU A 112 -15.73 -17.80 2.85
CA LEU A 112 -15.72 -18.10 4.29
C LEU A 112 -16.27 -16.89 5.07
N PRO A 113 -17.59 -16.81 5.34
CA PRO A 113 -18.23 -15.66 5.95
C PRO A 113 -17.59 -15.24 7.28
N SER A 114 -17.23 -16.21 8.12
CA SER A 114 -16.61 -15.93 9.44
C SER A 114 -15.24 -15.26 9.32
N ALA A 115 -14.41 -15.67 8.32
CA ALA A 115 -13.13 -15.03 8.05
C ALA A 115 -13.31 -13.62 7.48
N ILE A 116 -14.23 -13.45 6.54
CA ILE A 116 -14.56 -12.15 5.93
C ILE A 116 -15.03 -11.18 7.03
N GLU A 117 -15.98 -11.60 7.87
CA GLU A 117 -16.51 -10.79 8.97
C GLU A 117 -15.40 -10.42 9.97
N ARG A 118 -14.57 -11.39 10.36
CA ARG A 118 -13.44 -11.17 11.28
C ARG A 118 -12.51 -10.08 10.78
N TYR A 119 -12.10 -10.11 9.51
CA TYR A 119 -11.14 -9.14 8.98
C TYR A 119 -11.80 -7.79 8.67
N ARG A 120 -13.08 -7.77 8.29
CA ARG A 120 -13.86 -6.51 8.18
C ARG A 120 -14.02 -5.81 9.53
N ALA A 121 -14.23 -6.57 10.60
CA ALA A 121 -14.26 -6.02 11.96
C ALA A 121 -12.91 -5.39 12.34
N GLU A 122 -11.78 -6.00 11.96
CA GLU A 122 -10.45 -5.41 12.18
C GLU A 122 -10.23 -4.13 11.36
N ILE A 123 -10.69 -4.06 10.10
CA ILE A 123 -10.66 -2.82 9.33
C ILE A 123 -11.39 -1.71 10.10
N LYS A 124 -12.61 -1.94 10.53
CA LYS A 124 -13.41 -0.96 11.28
C LYS A 124 -12.75 -0.57 12.61
N ARG A 125 -12.16 -1.53 13.32
CA ARG A 125 -11.40 -1.25 14.55
C ARG A 125 -10.21 -0.33 14.28
N ILE A 126 -9.44 -0.59 13.22
CA ILE A 126 -8.27 0.22 12.85
C ILE A 126 -8.70 1.63 12.41
N LEU A 127 -9.75 1.73 11.59
CA LEU A 127 -10.32 3.03 11.22
C LEU A 127 -10.80 3.81 12.45
N GLY A 128 -11.37 3.14 13.45
CA GLY A 128 -11.76 3.77 14.73
C GLY A 128 -10.58 4.30 15.55
N VAL A 129 -9.42 3.65 15.50
CA VAL A 129 -8.19 4.17 16.13
C VAL A 129 -7.71 5.43 15.41
N LEU A 130 -7.73 5.42 14.07
CA LEU A 130 -7.38 6.59 13.26
C LEU A 130 -8.36 7.73 13.47
N GLU A 131 -9.66 7.45 13.48
CA GLU A 131 -10.71 8.44 13.71
C GLU A 131 -10.49 9.19 15.03
N LYS A 132 -10.35 8.44 16.12
CA LYS A 132 -10.08 9.00 17.44
C LYS A 132 -8.80 9.84 17.49
N ARG A 133 -7.76 9.44 16.73
CA ARG A 133 -6.52 10.20 16.65
C ARG A 133 -6.68 11.51 15.88
N LEU A 134 -7.47 11.48 14.82
CA LEU A 134 -7.66 12.59 13.88
C LEU A 134 -8.75 13.57 14.30
N GLU A 135 -9.53 13.27 15.32
CA GLU A 135 -10.49 14.22 15.91
C GLU A 135 -9.79 15.54 16.28
N GLY A 136 -10.22 16.65 15.65
CA GLY A 136 -9.62 17.97 15.82
C GLY A 136 -8.20 18.13 15.28
N ARG A 137 -7.70 17.18 14.48
CA ARG A 137 -6.35 17.18 13.91
C ARG A 137 -6.39 17.03 12.39
N GLN A 138 -5.38 17.61 11.75
CA GLN A 138 -5.20 17.45 10.31
C GLN A 138 -4.30 16.27 9.96
N TRP A 139 -3.36 15.89 10.85
CA TRP A 139 -2.30 14.91 10.62
C TRP A 139 -2.10 13.99 11.81
N LEU A 140 -1.54 12.82 11.57
CA LEU A 140 -1.25 11.84 12.63
C LEU A 140 -0.23 12.37 13.65
N VAL A 141 0.75 13.15 13.20
CA VAL A 141 1.78 13.72 14.06
C VAL A 141 2.00 15.19 13.70
N GLY A 142 2.00 16.05 14.72
CA GLY A 142 2.28 17.47 14.55
C GLY A 142 1.28 18.22 13.68
N ASP A 143 1.76 19.17 12.92
CA ASP A 143 1.00 20.17 12.17
C ASP A 143 1.16 20.09 10.66
N LYS A 144 1.94 19.12 10.16
CA LYS A 144 2.17 18.86 8.73
C LYS A 144 2.04 17.39 8.39
N MET A 145 1.82 17.11 7.10
CA MET A 145 1.87 15.75 6.57
C MET A 145 3.27 15.17 6.76
N THR A 146 3.32 13.93 7.22
CA THR A 146 4.55 13.15 7.38
C THR A 146 4.52 11.86 6.57
N TYR A 147 5.64 11.16 6.54
CA TYR A 147 5.70 9.82 5.96
C TYR A 147 4.72 8.85 6.62
N ALA A 148 4.43 9.06 7.91
CA ALA A 148 3.43 8.26 8.61
C ALA A 148 2.03 8.41 8.01
N ASP A 149 1.62 9.62 7.60
CA ASP A 149 0.32 9.85 6.95
C ASP A 149 0.24 9.18 5.58
N LEU A 150 1.32 9.31 4.79
CA LEU A 150 1.37 8.73 3.45
C LEU A 150 1.29 7.20 3.45
N ALA A 151 1.89 6.54 4.44
CA ALA A 151 1.93 5.09 4.53
C ALA A 151 0.55 4.43 4.60
N TRP A 152 -0.45 5.11 5.15
CA TRP A 152 -1.80 4.59 5.30
C TRP A 152 -2.66 4.70 4.04
N ALA A 153 -2.34 5.65 3.17
CA ALA A 153 -3.20 6.01 2.04
C ALA A 153 -3.46 4.85 1.06
N PRO A 154 -2.47 4.02 0.67
CA PRO A 154 -2.67 2.96 -0.31
C PRO A 154 -3.71 1.91 0.10
N TRP A 155 -3.74 1.54 1.36
CA TRP A 155 -4.73 0.60 1.87
C TRP A 155 -6.08 1.28 2.13
N ASN A 156 -6.08 2.51 2.63
CA ASN A 156 -7.30 3.28 2.82
C ASN A 156 -8.04 3.55 1.51
N ASP A 157 -7.30 3.70 0.40
CA ASP A 157 -7.88 3.88 -0.92
C ASP A 157 -8.74 2.69 -1.38
N ARG A 158 -8.56 1.53 -0.77
CA ARG A 158 -9.19 0.25 -1.13
C ARG A 158 -10.25 -0.25 -0.14
N VAL A 159 -10.60 0.54 0.84
CA VAL A 159 -11.53 0.14 1.90
C VAL A 159 -12.90 -0.24 1.34
N ASP A 160 -13.35 0.42 0.28
CA ASP A 160 -14.59 0.09 -0.45
C ASP A 160 -14.61 -1.37 -0.95
N VAL A 161 -13.54 -1.80 -1.62
CA VAL A 161 -13.40 -3.18 -2.10
C VAL A 161 -13.35 -4.17 -0.94
N LEU A 162 -12.59 -3.85 0.12
CA LEU A 162 -12.40 -4.72 1.28
C LEU A 162 -13.68 -4.90 2.09
N LEU A 163 -14.47 -3.84 2.22
CA LEU A 163 -15.77 -3.85 2.91
C LEU A 163 -16.92 -4.27 1.99
N SER A 164 -16.70 -4.31 0.66
CA SER A 164 -17.72 -4.51 -0.38
C SER A 164 -18.85 -3.49 -0.27
N CYS A 165 -18.48 -2.21 -0.17
CA CYS A 165 -19.43 -1.08 -0.13
C CYS A 165 -19.17 -0.12 -1.30
N PRO A 166 -20.11 0.78 -1.61
CA PRO A 166 -19.89 1.86 -2.56
C PRO A 166 -18.68 2.73 -2.17
N PRO A 167 -17.90 3.27 -3.14
CA PRO A 167 -16.72 4.08 -2.84
C PRO A 167 -16.99 5.29 -1.94
N GLU A 168 -18.16 5.90 -2.03
CA GLU A 168 -18.62 7.03 -1.21
C GLU A 168 -18.86 6.64 0.25
N GLU A 169 -19.15 5.37 0.53
CA GLU A 169 -19.48 4.84 1.87
C GLU A 169 -18.24 4.26 2.58
N LYS A 170 -17.08 4.18 1.92
CA LYS A 170 -15.91 3.48 2.46
C LYS A 170 -15.45 3.97 3.85
N PHE A 171 -15.75 5.22 4.18
CA PHE A 171 -15.46 5.82 5.49
C PHE A 171 -16.73 6.25 6.25
N GLU A 172 -17.86 5.58 6.00
CA GLU A 172 -19.08 5.83 6.77
C GLU A 172 -18.82 5.60 8.26
N GLY A 173 -19.18 6.59 9.11
CA GLY A 173 -18.88 6.60 10.54
C GLY A 173 -17.45 7.05 10.92
N PHE A 174 -16.61 7.44 9.93
CA PHE A 174 -15.22 7.88 10.14
C PHE A 174 -14.92 9.20 9.42
N PRO A 175 -15.60 10.31 9.77
CA PRO A 175 -15.48 11.58 9.04
C PRO A 175 -14.09 12.23 9.13
N ALA A 176 -13.36 12.08 10.26
CA ALA A 176 -12.03 12.62 10.40
C ALA A 176 -11.02 11.82 9.54
N VAL A 177 -11.16 10.49 9.48
CA VAL A 177 -10.37 9.64 8.55
C VAL A 177 -10.64 10.03 7.11
N LYS A 178 -11.92 10.22 6.73
CA LYS A 178 -12.29 10.66 5.38
C LYS A 178 -11.61 11.97 5.02
N ALA A 179 -11.76 12.99 5.86
CA ALA A 179 -11.18 14.31 5.62
C ALA A 179 -9.64 14.28 5.52
N TRP A 180 -9.00 13.45 6.34
CA TRP A 180 -7.56 13.24 6.29
C TRP A 180 -7.14 12.48 5.02
N HIS A 181 -7.81 11.39 4.66
CA HIS A 181 -7.55 10.62 3.44
C HIS A 181 -7.69 11.50 2.19
N ASP A 182 -8.78 12.26 2.09
CA ASP A 182 -9.02 13.19 0.98
C ASP A 182 -7.89 14.22 0.87
N ARG A 183 -7.37 14.71 2.00
CA ARG A 183 -6.26 15.67 2.05
C ARG A 183 -4.95 15.07 1.54
N VAL A 184 -4.66 13.82 1.88
CA VAL A 184 -3.48 13.08 1.38
C VAL A 184 -3.62 12.79 -0.11
N THR A 185 -4.77 12.28 -0.54
CA THR A 185 -5.00 11.80 -1.91
C THR A 185 -5.29 12.91 -2.92
N SER A 186 -5.65 14.11 -2.47
CA SER A 186 -5.79 15.29 -3.35
C SER A 186 -4.46 15.80 -3.91
N ARG A 187 -3.34 15.39 -3.35
CA ARG A 187 -2.00 15.88 -3.72
C ARG A 187 -1.60 15.46 -5.14
N PRO A 188 -0.92 16.35 -5.90
CA PRO A 188 -0.49 16.03 -7.26
C PRO A 188 0.39 14.77 -7.36
N SER A 189 1.27 14.54 -6.37
CA SER A 189 2.13 13.34 -6.32
C SER A 189 1.33 12.04 -6.20
N TRP A 190 0.25 12.04 -5.41
CA TRP A 190 -0.64 10.90 -5.29
C TRP A 190 -1.37 10.64 -6.63
N LYS A 191 -1.98 11.67 -7.20
CA LYS A 191 -2.70 11.55 -8.48
C LYS A 191 -1.80 11.01 -9.57
N LYS A 192 -0.58 11.57 -9.71
CA LYS A 192 0.39 11.09 -10.68
C LYS A 192 0.79 9.61 -10.47
N ALA A 193 1.01 9.20 -9.22
CA ALA A 193 1.32 7.81 -8.90
C ALA A 193 0.15 6.86 -9.23
N MET A 194 -1.10 7.30 -8.99
CA MET A 194 -2.29 6.51 -9.33
C MET A 194 -2.53 6.43 -10.84
N GLU A 195 -2.27 7.49 -11.59
CA GLU A 195 -2.29 7.49 -13.06
C GLU A 195 -1.24 6.51 -13.62
N GLU A 196 -0.01 6.57 -13.11
CA GLU A 196 1.06 5.67 -13.52
C GLU A 196 0.75 4.22 -13.17
N ARG A 197 0.21 3.98 -11.97
CA ARG A 197 -0.26 2.66 -11.56
C ARG A 197 -1.35 2.14 -12.51
N ALA A 198 -2.33 2.95 -12.83
CA ALA A 198 -3.42 2.57 -13.74
C ALA A 198 -2.88 2.21 -15.14
N ARG A 199 -1.94 3.01 -15.66
CA ARG A 199 -1.25 2.75 -16.93
C ARG A 199 -0.53 1.40 -16.92
N LEU A 200 0.29 1.15 -15.90
CA LEU A 200 1.06 -0.10 -15.76
C LEU A 200 0.16 -1.33 -15.60
N MET A 201 -0.94 -1.19 -14.88
CA MET A 201 -1.93 -2.27 -14.75
C MET A 201 -2.63 -2.56 -16.08
N ASP A 202 -2.98 -1.52 -16.82
CA ASP A 202 -3.60 -1.66 -18.13
C ASP A 202 -2.64 -2.34 -19.13
N GLU A 203 -1.38 -1.95 -19.16
CA GLU A 203 -0.34 -2.57 -19.98
C GLU A 203 -0.14 -4.06 -19.67
N GLN A 204 -0.31 -4.46 -18.41
CA GLN A 204 -0.26 -5.86 -17.99
C GLN A 204 -1.60 -6.61 -18.16
N GLY A 205 -2.64 -5.94 -18.65
CA GLY A 205 -3.97 -6.54 -18.77
C GLY A 205 -4.63 -6.82 -17.42
N LEU A 206 -4.31 -6.04 -16.38
CA LEU A 206 -4.84 -6.23 -15.04
C LEU A 206 -6.07 -5.35 -14.77
N THR A 207 -6.95 -5.82 -13.92
CA THR A 207 -8.04 -5.04 -13.33
C THR A 207 -7.53 -4.21 -12.14
N TRP A 208 -8.34 -3.28 -11.66
CA TRP A 208 -8.05 -2.50 -10.45
C TRP A 208 -7.72 -3.35 -9.22
N THR A 209 -8.27 -4.56 -9.11
CA THR A 209 -7.97 -5.50 -8.02
C THR A 209 -6.61 -6.19 -8.18
N GLY A 210 -5.96 -6.05 -9.34
CA GLY A 210 -4.71 -6.73 -9.67
C GLY A 210 -4.90 -8.10 -10.32
N MET A 211 -6.15 -8.52 -10.55
CA MET A 211 -6.48 -9.73 -11.30
C MET A 211 -6.37 -9.47 -12.80
N PRO A 212 -5.97 -10.45 -13.62
CA PRO A 212 -6.04 -10.32 -15.07
C PRO A 212 -7.46 -10.02 -15.54
N LYS A 213 -7.57 -9.19 -16.58
CA LYS A 213 -8.87 -8.89 -17.20
C LYS A 213 -9.50 -10.17 -17.75
N GLY A 214 -10.79 -10.35 -17.48
CA GLY A 214 -11.55 -11.54 -17.93
C GLY A 214 -11.45 -12.74 -16.99
N ILE A 215 -10.63 -12.70 -15.94
CA ILE A 215 -10.50 -13.76 -14.94
C ILE A 215 -11.28 -13.37 -13.67
N GLN A 216 -12.13 -14.29 -13.20
CA GLN A 216 -13.05 -14.02 -12.10
C GLN A 216 -12.59 -14.60 -10.75
N SER A 217 -11.60 -15.53 -10.76
CA SER A 217 -11.11 -16.17 -9.54
C SER A 217 -9.62 -16.49 -9.62
N LEU A 218 -8.99 -16.60 -8.45
CA LEU A 218 -7.59 -17.02 -8.36
C LEU A 218 -7.39 -18.47 -8.85
N ALA A 219 -8.41 -19.33 -8.72
CA ALA A 219 -8.36 -20.71 -9.23
C ALA A 219 -8.20 -20.73 -10.75
N GLU A 220 -9.07 -20.00 -11.43
CA GLU A 220 -9.01 -19.86 -12.90
C GLU A 220 -7.66 -19.28 -13.35
N TYR A 221 -7.12 -18.32 -12.58
CA TYR A 221 -5.80 -17.77 -12.87
C TYR A 221 -4.68 -18.79 -12.66
N GLN A 222 -4.75 -19.58 -11.58
CA GLN A 222 -3.77 -20.62 -11.30
C GLN A 222 -3.77 -21.72 -12.37
N GLU A 223 -4.93 -22.15 -12.85
CA GLU A 223 -5.05 -23.10 -13.96
C GLU A 223 -4.34 -22.60 -15.24
N ILE A 224 -4.48 -21.31 -15.54
CA ILE A 224 -3.82 -20.68 -16.70
C ILE A 224 -2.29 -20.66 -16.50
N ILE A 225 -1.81 -20.33 -15.29
CA ILE A 225 -0.38 -20.35 -14.99
C ILE A 225 0.20 -21.76 -15.11
N ASP A 226 -0.49 -22.76 -14.57
CA ASP A 226 -0.02 -24.13 -14.58
C ASP A 226 -0.04 -24.73 -15.99
N ALA A 227 -1.05 -24.41 -16.80
CA ALA A 227 -1.09 -24.79 -18.21
C ALA A 227 0.08 -24.21 -19.01
N LYS A 228 0.50 -22.98 -18.73
CA LYS A 228 1.67 -22.34 -19.37
C LYS A 228 2.99 -22.99 -18.95
N LYS A 229 3.12 -23.46 -17.71
CA LYS A 229 4.33 -24.13 -17.20
C LYS A 229 4.47 -25.57 -17.68
N GLY A 230 3.37 -26.24 -17.95
CA GLY A 230 3.34 -27.62 -18.46
C GLY A 230 3.54 -27.77 -19.96
N GLY A 231 3.55 -26.66 -20.71
CA GLY A 231 3.73 -26.61 -22.17
C GLY A 231 5.14 -26.19 -22.62
N SER A 232 6.13 -26.16 -21.72
CA SER A 232 7.51 -25.75 -22.01
C SER A 232 8.45 -26.95 -21.99
#